data_02e1b9ce273ef312c670de80e04e23f3
#
_entry.id   02e1b9ce273ef312c670de80e04e23f3
#
_cell.length_a   1.000
_cell.length_b   1.000
_cell.length_c   1.000
_cell.angle_alpha   90.00
_cell.angle_beta   90.00
_cell.angle_gamma   90.00
#
_symmetry.space_group_name_H-M   'P 1'
#
loop_
_entity.id
_entity.type
_entity.pdbx_description
1 polymer ?
#
loop_
_entity_poly.entity_id
_entity_poly.type
_entity_poly.pdbx_seq_one_letter_code
_entity_poly.pdbx_strand_id
1 'polypeptide(L)'
;PFDLISSKLLFPLLLSACCPGGGLPAAEIAGMAGDSYEEIAYKVMRPFIGETFTDAEFRQLIAAAYAGFGHAARAPLVQLGPNHFLLELFHGPTLAFKDFAMQLIGQMMQAALARSGKRITIVGATSGDTGSAAIEAFRGLSNVDVFILFPHGRVSEVQRRQMTTPAEANVHALAVDGDFDDCQAALKDMFNDFAFRDEVGLAGVNSINWGRVLAQVVYYFSSAVSLGAPHRKVSFTVPTGNFGDIFAGFIARQMGLPIERLVIATNLNDILHRTLETGIQKKEGVTPSISPSMDIQVSSNFERALFYAYGRDGATVAAQMADLSAKGAFTVSQGAIDWLRAEFASGRASEEETLATIAAQRSASGEILCPHSAVGVKVAEGFLSDVPMITLATAHPAKFPDAVERASGIRPPLPPRMADLYDRPERVTRVANDLAALQTLIRERRSR
;
A
#
# COMPACT_ATOMS: atom_id res chain seq x y z
N PRO A 1 -22.33 -2.89 -6.79
CA PRO A 1 -21.00 -3.49 -7.03
C PRO A 1 -19.91 -2.42 -7.20
N PHE A 2 -20.23 -1.25 -7.81
CA PHE A 2 -19.26 -0.14 -7.96
C PHE A 2 -18.87 0.51 -6.63
N ASP A 3 -19.75 0.52 -5.65
CA ASP A 3 -19.53 1.15 -4.35
C ASP A 3 -18.46 0.45 -3.49
N LEU A 4 -18.22 -0.84 -3.69
CA LEU A 4 -17.15 -1.58 -3.01
C LEU A 4 -15.74 -1.08 -3.39
N ILE A 5 -15.59 -0.49 -4.56
CA ILE A 5 -14.31 -0.12 -5.14
C ILE A 5 -14.11 1.39 -5.15
N SER A 6 -15.19 2.17 -5.15
CA SER A 6 -15.12 3.62 -5.43
C SER A 6 -15.29 4.54 -4.25
N SER A 7 -15.52 4.13 -2.98
CA SER A 7 -16.09 5.14 -2.14
C SER A 7 -15.69 5.31 -0.69
N LYS A 8 -15.78 6.60 -0.35
CA LYS A 8 -16.00 7.17 0.97
C LYS A 8 -17.33 6.71 1.63
N LEU A 9 -18.30 6.15 0.89
CA LEU A 9 -19.66 5.84 1.35
C LEU A 9 -19.84 4.45 1.99
N LEU A 10 -18.95 3.51 1.73
CA LEU A 10 -18.99 2.16 2.33
C LEU A 10 -18.36 2.08 3.73
N PHE A 11 -17.73 3.15 4.17
CA PHE A 11 -17.03 3.20 5.44
C PHE A 11 -17.90 2.85 6.67
N PRO A 12 -19.15 3.35 6.82
CA PRO A 12 -19.99 2.98 7.97
C PRO A 12 -20.59 1.57 7.89
N LEU A 13 -20.91 1.09 6.68
CA LEU A 13 -21.57 -0.21 6.49
C LEU A 13 -20.61 -1.40 6.58
N LEU A 14 -19.37 -1.25 6.07
CA LEU A 14 -18.35 -2.29 6.18
C LEU A 14 -17.71 -2.35 7.56
N LEU A 15 -17.69 -1.25 8.32
CA LEU A 15 -17.21 -1.26 9.71
C LEU A 15 -18.21 -1.91 10.69
N SER A 16 -19.51 -1.91 10.39
CA SER A 16 -20.48 -2.77 11.09
C SER A 16 -20.37 -4.24 10.67
N ALA A 17 -19.81 -4.49 9.47
CA ALA A 17 -19.51 -5.83 8.94
C ALA A 17 -18.10 -6.31 9.28
N CYS A 18 -17.25 -5.47 9.90
CA CYS A 18 -15.86 -5.86 10.25
C CYS A 18 -15.75 -7.05 11.21
N CYS A 19 -16.82 -7.53 11.75
CA CYS A 19 -17.01 -8.85 12.37
C CYS A 19 -18.49 -8.99 12.74
N PRO A 20 -19.38 -9.33 11.81
CA PRO A 20 -20.72 -9.74 12.19
C PRO A 20 -20.61 -11.09 12.91
N GLY A 21 -20.37 -11.07 14.23
CA GLY A 21 -20.38 -12.27 15.03
C GLY A 21 -19.06 -12.73 15.65
N GLY A 22 -18.04 -11.85 15.75
CA GLY A 22 -16.71 -12.23 16.29
C GLY A 22 -15.76 -12.68 15.18
N GLY A 23 -14.45 -12.44 15.38
CA GLY A 23 -13.40 -12.76 14.42
C GLY A 23 -13.37 -14.21 13.95
N LEU A 24 -12.46 -14.55 13.06
CA LEU A 24 -12.26 -15.93 12.61
C LEU A 24 -11.94 -16.81 13.83
N PRO A 25 -12.66 -17.92 14.04
CA PRO A 25 -12.37 -18.83 15.15
C PRO A 25 -10.92 -19.35 15.09
N ALA A 26 -10.30 -19.56 16.23
CA ALA A 26 -8.91 -20.07 16.27
C ALA A 26 -8.75 -21.39 15.49
N ALA A 27 -9.77 -22.26 15.51
CA ALA A 27 -9.76 -23.49 14.72
C ALA A 27 -9.74 -23.24 13.21
N GLU A 28 -10.38 -22.19 12.74
CA GLU A 28 -10.38 -21.81 11.33
C GLU A 28 -9.03 -21.23 10.91
N ILE A 29 -8.42 -20.40 11.78
CA ILE A 29 -7.05 -19.91 11.56
C ILE A 29 -6.05 -21.08 11.54
N ALA A 30 -6.16 -22.02 12.49
CA ALA A 30 -5.33 -23.24 12.52
C ALA A 30 -5.51 -24.09 11.23
N GLY A 31 -6.73 -24.13 10.70
CA GLY A 31 -7.05 -24.84 9.46
C GLY A 31 -6.47 -24.20 8.19
N MET A 32 -5.80 -23.03 8.31
CA MET A 32 -5.06 -22.43 7.20
C MET A 32 -3.62 -22.96 7.08
N ALA A 33 -3.15 -23.74 8.06
CA ALA A 33 -1.81 -24.31 8.02
C ALA A 33 -1.67 -25.27 6.84
N GLY A 34 -0.71 -24.98 5.96
CA GLY A 34 -0.49 -25.76 4.72
C GLY A 34 -1.33 -25.31 3.52
N ASP A 35 -2.25 -24.37 3.68
CA ASP A 35 -2.97 -23.79 2.55
C ASP A 35 -2.03 -22.96 1.65
N SER A 36 -2.38 -22.86 0.37
CA SER A 36 -1.75 -21.90 -0.53
C SER A 36 -2.12 -20.45 -0.14
N TYR A 37 -1.31 -19.48 -0.60
CA TYR A 37 -1.63 -18.05 -0.40
C TYR A 37 -3.04 -17.72 -0.93
N GLU A 38 -3.41 -18.27 -2.09
CA GLU A 38 -4.71 -18.05 -2.73
C GLU A 38 -5.87 -18.60 -1.89
N GLU A 39 -5.67 -19.76 -1.24
CA GLU A 39 -6.70 -20.33 -0.36
C GLU A 39 -6.85 -19.51 0.93
N ILE A 40 -5.75 -19.07 1.53
CA ILE A 40 -5.76 -18.13 2.66
C ILE A 40 -6.45 -16.82 2.25
N ALA A 41 -6.13 -16.29 1.06
CA ALA A 41 -6.75 -15.09 0.53
C ALA A 41 -8.27 -15.23 0.40
N TYR A 42 -8.73 -16.37 -0.11
CA TYR A 42 -10.16 -16.66 -0.18
C TYR A 42 -10.80 -16.67 1.21
N LYS A 43 -10.27 -17.44 2.16
CA LYS A 43 -10.82 -17.57 3.52
C LYS A 43 -10.86 -16.22 4.26
N VAL A 44 -9.79 -15.43 4.17
CA VAL A 44 -9.66 -14.13 4.84
C VAL A 44 -10.60 -13.08 4.23
N MET A 45 -10.72 -13.02 2.92
CA MET A 45 -11.48 -11.96 2.25
C MET A 45 -12.94 -12.30 2.02
N ARG A 46 -13.31 -13.58 1.97
CA ARG A 46 -14.68 -14.03 1.64
C ARG A 46 -15.78 -13.37 2.47
N PRO A 47 -15.63 -13.17 3.80
CA PRO A 47 -16.64 -12.50 4.62
C PRO A 47 -16.97 -11.06 4.17
N PHE A 48 -16.05 -10.38 3.49
CA PHE A 48 -16.21 -8.99 3.05
C PHE A 48 -16.76 -8.87 1.62
N ILE A 49 -16.79 -9.95 0.86
CA ILE A 49 -17.22 -9.96 -0.55
C ILE A 49 -18.74 -10.04 -0.69
N GLY A 50 -19.41 -10.64 0.32
CA GLY A 50 -20.88 -10.81 0.30
C GLY A 50 -21.33 -11.58 -0.94
N GLU A 51 -22.41 -11.11 -1.56
CA GLU A 51 -23.02 -11.71 -2.76
C GLU A 51 -22.45 -11.14 -4.08
N THR A 52 -21.44 -10.27 -4.03
CA THR A 52 -20.88 -9.60 -5.21
C THR A 52 -20.30 -10.60 -6.21
N PHE A 53 -19.65 -11.64 -5.72
CA PHE A 53 -19.08 -12.75 -6.50
C PHE A 53 -19.47 -14.07 -5.86
N THR A 54 -19.74 -15.09 -6.68
CA THR A 54 -19.85 -16.48 -6.20
C THR A 54 -18.50 -16.97 -5.72
N ASP A 55 -18.49 -18.05 -4.93
CA ASP A 55 -17.23 -18.64 -4.43
C ASP A 55 -16.30 -19.06 -5.57
N ALA A 56 -16.83 -19.66 -6.62
CA ALA A 56 -16.06 -20.08 -7.78
C ALA A 56 -15.46 -18.89 -8.52
N GLU A 57 -16.24 -17.82 -8.77
CA GLU A 57 -15.76 -16.61 -9.41
C GLU A 57 -14.67 -15.93 -8.57
N PHE A 58 -14.88 -15.80 -7.27
CA PHE A 58 -13.92 -15.11 -6.41
C PHE A 58 -12.59 -15.87 -6.33
N ARG A 59 -12.62 -17.21 -6.25
CA ARG A 59 -11.43 -18.05 -6.34
C ARG A 59 -10.69 -17.87 -7.67
N GLN A 60 -11.41 -17.78 -8.79
CA GLN A 60 -10.80 -17.52 -10.10
C GLN A 60 -10.13 -16.14 -10.16
N LEU A 61 -10.77 -15.09 -9.62
CA LEU A 61 -10.21 -13.75 -9.57
C LEU A 61 -8.93 -13.69 -8.71
N ILE A 62 -8.92 -14.37 -7.56
CA ILE A 62 -7.73 -14.50 -6.70
C ILE A 62 -6.60 -15.22 -7.44
N ALA A 63 -6.89 -16.37 -8.06
CA ALA A 63 -5.89 -17.15 -8.80
C ALA A 63 -5.30 -16.33 -9.95
N ALA A 64 -6.12 -15.61 -10.72
CA ALA A 64 -5.67 -14.74 -11.80
C ALA A 64 -4.81 -13.58 -11.29
N ALA A 65 -5.19 -12.97 -10.16
CA ALA A 65 -4.46 -11.86 -9.56
C ALA A 65 -3.02 -12.23 -9.16
N TYR A 66 -2.83 -13.42 -8.60
CA TYR A 66 -1.53 -13.84 -8.07
C TYR A 66 -0.72 -14.75 -9.01
N ALA A 67 -1.25 -15.11 -10.19
CA ALA A 67 -0.57 -15.96 -11.16
C ALA A 67 0.79 -15.39 -11.64
N GLY A 68 0.89 -14.04 -11.74
CA GLY A 68 2.10 -13.36 -12.22
C GLY A 68 3.18 -13.15 -11.15
N PHE A 69 2.99 -13.63 -9.91
CA PHE A 69 3.97 -13.48 -8.83
C PHE A 69 5.14 -14.45 -9.02
N GLY A 70 6.35 -13.95 -8.86
CA GLY A 70 7.60 -14.69 -9.12
C GLY A 70 8.01 -15.71 -8.05
N HIS A 71 7.27 -15.86 -6.95
CA HIS A 71 7.56 -16.83 -5.90
C HIS A 71 6.31 -17.65 -5.56
N ALA A 72 6.49 -18.96 -5.35
CA ALA A 72 5.36 -19.89 -5.11
C ALA A 72 4.57 -19.54 -3.85
N ALA A 73 5.23 -19.12 -2.77
CA ALA A 73 4.57 -18.67 -1.54
C ALA A 73 3.97 -17.25 -1.63
N ARG A 74 4.11 -16.54 -2.75
CA ARG A 74 3.73 -15.14 -2.98
C ARG A 74 4.40 -14.15 -2.02
N ALA A 75 4.34 -14.41 -0.71
CA ALA A 75 4.93 -13.62 0.37
C ALA A 75 5.77 -14.53 1.28
N PRO A 76 6.98 -14.95 0.86
CA PRO A 76 7.84 -15.80 1.68
C PRO A 76 8.42 -15.07 2.89
N LEU A 77 8.74 -15.85 3.93
CA LEU A 77 9.47 -15.39 5.11
C LEU A 77 10.95 -15.74 4.98
N VAL A 78 11.81 -14.77 5.24
CA VAL A 78 13.27 -14.95 5.39
C VAL A 78 13.66 -14.66 6.83
N GLN A 79 14.40 -15.55 7.45
CA GLN A 79 14.87 -15.35 8.83
C GLN A 79 16.12 -14.47 8.84
N LEU A 80 16.05 -13.33 9.52
CA LEU A 80 17.17 -12.39 9.67
C LEU A 80 18.01 -12.67 10.92
N GLY A 81 17.42 -13.27 11.93
CA GLY A 81 18.06 -13.57 13.21
C GLY A 81 17.11 -14.33 14.14
N PRO A 82 17.50 -14.58 15.41
CA PRO A 82 16.63 -15.20 16.37
C PRO A 82 15.33 -14.41 16.52
N ASN A 83 14.18 -15.07 16.27
CA ASN A 83 12.84 -14.46 16.33
C ASN A 83 12.64 -13.20 15.47
N HIS A 84 13.49 -12.91 14.49
CA HIS A 84 13.32 -11.82 13.56
C HIS A 84 13.20 -12.35 12.13
N PHE A 85 12.10 -12.03 11.48
CA PHE A 85 11.75 -12.49 10.13
C PHE A 85 11.45 -11.31 9.23
N LEU A 86 11.82 -11.43 7.96
CA LEU A 86 11.48 -10.50 6.89
C LEU A 86 10.37 -11.13 6.05
N LEU A 87 9.27 -10.43 5.86
CA LEU A 87 8.20 -10.84 4.96
C LEU A 87 8.38 -10.16 3.61
N GLU A 88 8.81 -10.91 2.61
CA GLU A 88 9.06 -10.38 1.28
C GLU A 88 7.77 -10.14 0.49
N LEU A 89 7.36 -8.90 0.35
CA LEU A 89 6.14 -8.49 -0.33
C LEU A 89 6.38 -7.96 -1.76
N PHE A 90 7.53 -8.24 -2.35
CA PHE A 90 7.98 -7.67 -3.61
C PHE A 90 8.09 -8.67 -4.77
N HIS A 91 7.50 -9.84 -4.63
CA HIS A 91 7.52 -10.86 -5.69
C HIS A 91 6.46 -10.66 -6.77
N GLY A 92 5.62 -9.64 -6.63
CA GLY A 92 4.64 -9.23 -7.64
C GLY A 92 5.29 -8.59 -8.88
N PRO A 93 4.48 -8.32 -9.92
CA PRO A 93 4.99 -7.87 -11.23
C PRO A 93 5.73 -6.54 -11.20
N THR A 94 5.44 -5.63 -10.25
CA THR A 94 6.13 -4.33 -10.16
C THR A 94 7.14 -4.25 -9.03
N LEU A 95 7.42 -5.35 -8.34
CA LEU A 95 8.42 -5.45 -7.30
C LEU A 95 8.10 -4.62 -6.04
N ALA A 96 6.82 -4.46 -5.70
CA ALA A 96 6.38 -3.77 -4.48
C ALA A 96 5.13 -4.42 -3.90
N PHE A 97 4.92 -4.29 -2.58
CA PHE A 97 3.77 -4.84 -1.85
C PHE A 97 2.41 -4.41 -2.42
N LYS A 98 2.39 -3.27 -3.11
CA LYS A 98 1.20 -2.71 -3.74
C LYS A 98 0.59 -3.64 -4.79
N ASP A 99 1.38 -4.56 -5.36
CA ASP A 99 0.91 -5.55 -6.32
C ASP A 99 -0.14 -6.48 -5.72
N PHE A 100 -0.02 -6.86 -4.44
CA PHE A 100 -1.00 -7.74 -3.79
C PHE A 100 -2.42 -7.19 -3.88
N ALA A 101 -2.56 -5.91 -3.65
CA ALA A 101 -3.86 -5.26 -3.71
C ALA A 101 -4.27 -4.89 -5.13
N MET A 102 -3.34 -4.33 -5.91
CA MET A 102 -3.67 -3.78 -7.22
C MET A 102 -4.03 -4.86 -8.23
N GLN A 103 -3.32 -5.99 -8.23
CA GLN A 103 -3.64 -7.12 -9.12
C GLN A 103 -5.05 -7.66 -8.83
N LEU A 104 -5.41 -7.84 -7.55
CA LEU A 104 -6.75 -8.31 -7.18
C LEU A 104 -7.83 -7.29 -7.55
N ILE A 105 -7.62 -6.01 -7.25
CA ILE A 105 -8.57 -4.93 -7.61
C ILE A 105 -8.76 -4.87 -9.12
N GLY A 106 -7.70 -5.01 -9.91
CA GLY A 106 -7.78 -5.08 -11.36
C GLY A 106 -8.71 -6.17 -11.85
N GLN A 107 -8.55 -7.40 -11.34
CA GLN A 107 -9.41 -8.54 -11.68
C GLN A 107 -10.88 -8.31 -11.25
N MET A 108 -11.10 -7.83 -10.03
CA MET A 108 -12.46 -7.56 -9.54
C MET A 108 -13.15 -6.44 -10.32
N MET A 109 -12.43 -5.37 -10.67
CA MET A 109 -12.96 -4.27 -11.49
C MET A 109 -13.29 -4.74 -12.89
N GLN A 110 -12.40 -5.51 -13.52
CA GLN A 110 -12.66 -6.09 -14.85
C GLN A 110 -13.95 -6.91 -14.86
N ALA A 111 -14.14 -7.79 -13.87
CA ALA A 111 -15.36 -8.59 -13.75
C ALA A 111 -16.61 -7.73 -13.56
N ALA A 112 -16.54 -6.69 -12.73
CA ALA A 112 -17.66 -5.76 -12.49
C ALA A 112 -17.99 -4.92 -13.73
N LEU A 113 -16.98 -4.45 -14.46
CA LEU A 113 -17.16 -3.67 -15.68
C LEU A 113 -17.74 -4.53 -16.81
N ALA A 114 -17.30 -5.78 -16.94
CA ALA A 114 -17.85 -6.74 -17.91
C ALA A 114 -19.37 -6.97 -17.69
N ARG A 115 -19.81 -7.06 -16.43
CA ARG A 115 -21.24 -7.22 -16.08
C ARG A 115 -22.07 -5.96 -16.34
N SER A 116 -21.48 -4.79 -16.10
CA SER A 116 -22.22 -3.52 -16.21
C SER A 116 -22.19 -2.90 -17.61
N GLY A 117 -21.29 -3.33 -18.46
CA GLY A 117 -21.01 -2.72 -19.78
C GLY A 117 -20.41 -1.30 -19.68
N LYS A 118 -20.04 -0.84 -18.48
CA LYS A 118 -19.48 0.49 -18.26
C LYS A 118 -17.98 0.55 -18.59
N ARG A 119 -17.54 1.77 -18.89
CA ARG A 119 -16.12 2.12 -19.01
C ARG A 119 -15.74 3.07 -17.88
N ILE A 120 -14.48 3.02 -17.45
CA ILE A 120 -13.93 3.95 -16.46
C ILE A 120 -12.58 4.51 -16.92
N THR A 121 -12.26 5.68 -16.40
CA THR A 121 -10.94 6.29 -16.55
C THR A 121 -10.28 6.35 -15.18
N ILE A 122 -9.20 5.61 -15.02
CA ILE A 122 -8.38 5.67 -13.81
C ILE A 122 -7.39 6.81 -13.97
N VAL A 123 -7.43 7.75 -13.03
CA VAL A 123 -6.38 8.77 -12.90
C VAL A 123 -5.72 8.60 -11.54
N GLY A 124 -4.39 8.51 -11.53
CA GLY A 124 -3.61 8.35 -10.32
C GLY A 124 -2.43 9.33 -10.27
N ALA A 125 -2.15 9.88 -9.09
CA ALA A 125 -0.92 10.60 -8.79
C ALA A 125 0.01 9.70 -8.00
N THR A 126 1.31 9.67 -8.34
CA THR A 126 2.26 8.75 -7.73
C THR A 126 3.64 9.34 -7.54
N SER A 127 4.33 8.88 -6.49
CA SER A 127 5.79 9.02 -6.30
C SER A 127 6.58 7.83 -6.89
N GLY A 128 5.90 6.91 -7.64
CA GLY A 128 6.51 5.78 -8.33
C GLY A 128 5.75 4.46 -8.17
N ASP A 129 5.78 3.84 -7.02
CA ASP A 129 5.29 2.46 -6.80
C ASP A 129 3.79 2.27 -7.03
N THR A 130 2.95 3.21 -6.59
CA THR A 130 1.50 3.10 -6.77
C THR A 130 1.13 3.20 -8.25
N GLY A 131 1.81 4.08 -8.99
CA GLY A 131 1.58 4.25 -10.43
C GLY A 131 1.97 3.02 -11.22
N SER A 132 3.16 2.46 -10.98
CA SER A 132 3.60 1.24 -11.66
C SER A 132 2.66 0.06 -11.37
N ALA A 133 2.23 -0.12 -10.10
CA ALA A 133 1.29 -1.16 -9.73
C ALA A 133 -0.10 -0.96 -10.35
N ALA A 134 -0.58 0.29 -10.46
CA ALA A 134 -1.84 0.61 -11.13
C ALA A 134 -1.78 0.30 -12.63
N ILE A 135 -0.74 0.76 -13.31
CA ILE A 135 -0.55 0.46 -14.74
C ILE A 135 -0.56 -1.04 -14.97
N GLU A 136 0.25 -1.79 -14.21
CA GLU A 136 0.35 -3.25 -14.37
C GLU A 136 -0.99 -3.96 -14.15
N ALA A 137 -1.80 -3.50 -13.20
CA ALA A 137 -3.10 -4.09 -12.89
C ALA A 137 -4.18 -3.84 -13.95
N PHE A 138 -4.08 -2.76 -14.69
CA PHE A 138 -5.14 -2.30 -15.61
C PHE A 138 -4.74 -2.25 -17.07
N ARG A 139 -3.45 -2.41 -17.40
CA ARG A 139 -2.99 -2.42 -18.78
C ARG A 139 -3.67 -3.53 -19.59
N GLY A 140 -4.05 -3.21 -20.82
CA GLY A 140 -4.70 -4.17 -21.72
C GLY A 140 -6.18 -4.44 -21.44
N LEU A 141 -6.76 -3.85 -20.39
CA LEU A 141 -8.19 -4.00 -20.11
C LEU A 141 -9.01 -3.11 -21.05
N SER A 142 -9.94 -3.69 -21.80
CA SER A 142 -10.69 -3.00 -22.85
C SER A 142 -11.62 -1.89 -22.33
N ASN A 143 -12.07 -2.00 -21.09
CA ASN A 143 -13.05 -1.08 -20.49
C ASN A 143 -12.43 -0.09 -19.50
N VAL A 144 -11.10 0.05 -19.49
CA VAL A 144 -10.38 0.90 -18.56
C VAL A 144 -9.30 1.68 -19.31
N ASP A 145 -9.28 3.00 -19.16
CA ASP A 145 -8.13 3.83 -19.52
C ASP A 145 -7.39 4.24 -18.26
N VAL A 146 -6.04 4.25 -18.31
CA VAL A 146 -5.19 4.52 -17.13
C VAL A 146 -4.28 5.71 -17.43
N PHE A 147 -4.43 6.76 -16.64
CA PHE A 147 -3.59 7.95 -16.68
C PHE A 147 -2.84 8.10 -15.37
N ILE A 148 -1.53 8.02 -15.41
CA ILE A 148 -0.69 8.14 -14.20
C ILE A 148 0.14 9.41 -14.29
N LEU A 149 -0.12 10.32 -13.34
CA LEU A 149 0.61 11.56 -13.14
C LEU A 149 1.77 11.32 -12.18
N PHE A 150 2.97 11.70 -12.59
CA PHE A 150 4.16 11.64 -11.73
C PHE A 150 5.07 12.85 -11.97
N PRO A 151 5.81 13.30 -10.94
CA PRO A 151 6.66 14.48 -11.08
C PRO A 151 7.84 14.20 -12.01
N HIS A 152 8.04 15.07 -13.00
CA HIS A 152 9.12 14.94 -13.98
C HIS A 152 10.49 14.93 -13.29
N GLY A 153 11.31 13.91 -13.54
CA GLY A 153 12.67 13.77 -13.00
C GLY A 153 12.78 13.46 -11.51
N ARG A 154 11.66 13.15 -10.81
CA ARG A 154 11.66 12.92 -9.35
C ARG A 154 11.22 11.51 -8.91
N VAL A 155 11.26 10.55 -9.81
CA VAL A 155 11.05 9.12 -9.52
C VAL A 155 12.31 8.33 -9.92
N SER A 156 12.56 7.16 -9.30
CA SER A 156 13.71 6.35 -9.69
C SER A 156 13.61 5.89 -11.15
N GLU A 157 14.74 5.59 -11.77
CA GLU A 157 14.74 5.13 -13.17
C GLU A 157 13.91 3.86 -13.35
N VAL A 158 14.02 2.91 -12.42
CA VAL A 158 13.23 1.67 -12.47
C VAL A 158 11.74 1.96 -12.37
N GLN A 159 11.32 2.82 -11.42
CA GLN A 159 9.90 3.20 -11.28
C GLN A 159 9.39 3.94 -12.53
N ARG A 160 10.18 4.86 -13.08
CA ARG A 160 9.84 5.57 -14.31
C ARG A 160 9.63 4.60 -15.46
N ARG A 161 10.60 3.70 -15.69
CA ARG A 161 10.51 2.72 -16.78
C ARG A 161 9.35 1.74 -16.61
N GLN A 162 9.04 1.33 -15.38
CA GLN A 162 7.85 0.52 -15.10
C GLN A 162 6.54 1.22 -15.50
N MET A 163 6.50 2.55 -15.46
CA MET A 163 5.31 3.33 -15.87
C MET A 163 5.31 3.70 -17.35
N THR A 164 6.48 3.86 -17.98
CA THR A 164 6.60 4.44 -19.31
C THR A 164 6.86 3.43 -20.43
N THR A 165 7.22 2.19 -20.08
CA THR A 165 7.49 1.14 -21.09
C THR A 165 6.30 0.25 -21.46
N PRO A 166 5.17 0.17 -20.71
CA PRO A 166 4.00 -0.56 -21.16
C PRO A 166 3.50 -0.05 -22.53
N ALA A 167 3.28 -0.99 -23.47
CA ALA A 167 2.94 -0.67 -24.85
C ALA A 167 1.42 -0.60 -25.12
N GLU A 168 0.61 -0.99 -24.16
CA GLU A 168 -0.84 -1.08 -24.26
C GLU A 168 -1.48 0.29 -24.51
N ALA A 169 -2.43 0.33 -25.45
CA ALA A 169 -3.04 1.57 -25.93
C ALA A 169 -3.82 2.34 -24.84
N ASN A 170 -4.30 1.63 -23.82
CA ASN A 170 -5.07 2.19 -22.71
C ASN A 170 -4.20 2.77 -21.58
N VAL A 171 -2.86 2.80 -21.73
CA VAL A 171 -1.92 3.29 -20.70
C VAL A 171 -1.30 4.63 -21.12
N HIS A 172 -1.40 5.62 -20.25
CA HIS A 172 -0.89 6.98 -20.47
C HIS A 172 -0.06 7.43 -19.26
N ALA A 173 1.26 7.49 -19.42
CA ALA A 173 2.19 8.02 -18.44
C ALA A 173 2.41 9.52 -18.66
N LEU A 174 2.04 10.34 -17.67
CA LEU A 174 2.08 11.80 -17.74
C LEU A 174 3.12 12.35 -16.78
N ALA A 175 4.24 12.85 -17.29
CA ALA A 175 5.28 13.50 -16.51
C ALA A 175 4.93 14.99 -16.33
N VAL A 176 4.50 15.36 -15.13
CA VAL A 176 4.05 16.72 -14.79
C VAL A 176 5.25 17.59 -14.40
N ASP A 177 5.28 18.81 -14.92
CA ASP A 177 6.27 19.82 -14.53
C ASP A 177 5.90 20.40 -13.16
N GLY A 178 6.33 19.73 -12.10
CA GLY A 178 6.01 20.04 -10.72
C GLY A 178 6.57 19.00 -9.75
N ASP A 179 5.98 18.92 -8.57
CA ASP A 179 6.30 17.91 -7.57
C ASP A 179 5.12 16.92 -7.36
N PHE A 180 5.26 16.05 -6.36
CA PHE A 180 4.23 15.06 -6.08
C PHE A 180 2.95 15.68 -5.50
N ASP A 181 3.09 16.77 -4.73
CA ASP A 181 1.94 17.49 -4.17
C ASP A 181 1.14 18.19 -5.28
N ASP A 182 1.81 18.71 -6.31
CA ASP A 182 1.18 19.24 -7.52
C ASP A 182 0.35 18.17 -8.25
N CYS A 183 0.91 16.99 -8.44
CA CYS A 183 0.19 15.87 -9.05
C CYS A 183 -1.03 15.46 -8.21
N GLN A 184 -0.91 15.46 -6.89
CA GLN A 184 -2.02 15.16 -5.98
C GLN A 184 -3.10 16.24 -5.97
N ALA A 185 -2.69 17.52 -6.03
CA ALA A 185 -3.62 18.64 -6.10
C ALA A 185 -4.45 18.56 -7.39
N ALA A 186 -3.80 18.39 -8.54
CA ALA A 186 -4.49 18.22 -9.82
C ALA A 186 -5.47 17.03 -9.79
N LEU A 187 -5.09 15.90 -9.20
CA LEU A 187 -5.97 14.74 -9.04
C LEU A 187 -7.19 15.07 -8.17
N LYS A 188 -7.01 15.76 -7.04
CA LYS A 188 -8.12 16.16 -6.15
C LYS A 188 -9.08 17.11 -6.86
N ASP A 189 -8.56 18.06 -7.62
CA ASP A 189 -9.35 19.02 -8.37
C ASP A 189 -10.18 18.33 -9.46
N MET A 190 -9.61 17.34 -10.17
CA MET A 190 -10.36 16.49 -11.11
C MET A 190 -11.51 15.72 -10.43
N PHE A 191 -11.30 15.20 -9.21
CA PHE A 191 -12.37 14.51 -8.47
C PHE A 191 -13.44 15.46 -7.92
N ASN A 192 -13.09 16.72 -7.66
CA ASN A 192 -14.02 17.77 -7.21
C ASN A 192 -14.79 18.42 -8.38
N ASP A 193 -14.28 18.33 -9.59
CA ASP A 193 -15.00 18.70 -10.82
C ASP A 193 -15.97 17.57 -11.19
N PHE A 194 -17.19 17.65 -10.65
CA PHE A 194 -18.20 16.62 -10.85
C PHE A 194 -18.60 16.45 -12.32
N ALA A 195 -18.58 17.51 -13.12
CA ALA A 195 -18.90 17.44 -14.53
C ALA A 195 -17.85 16.61 -15.28
N PHE A 196 -16.57 16.91 -15.08
CA PHE A 196 -15.46 16.14 -15.63
C PHE A 196 -15.47 14.70 -15.14
N ARG A 197 -15.59 14.53 -13.81
CA ARG A 197 -15.59 13.19 -13.18
C ARG A 197 -16.64 12.27 -13.78
N ASP A 198 -17.88 12.76 -13.92
CA ASP A 198 -18.99 11.96 -14.41
C ASP A 198 -18.89 11.74 -15.93
N GLU A 199 -18.38 12.73 -16.70
CA GLU A 199 -18.13 12.63 -18.13
C GLU A 199 -17.15 11.51 -18.48
N VAL A 200 -16.02 11.43 -17.75
CA VAL A 200 -14.97 10.46 -18.05
C VAL A 200 -15.14 9.14 -17.28
N GLY A 201 -16.10 9.04 -16.38
CA GLY A 201 -16.22 7.90 -15.46
C GLY A 201 -14.98 7.76 -14.56
N LEU A 202 -14.56 8.89 -13.94
CA LEU A 202 -13.32 8.97 -13.19
C LEU A 202 -13.31 8.02 -12.00
N ALA A 203 -12.29 7.20 -11.89
CA ALA A 203 -12.05 6.29 -10.78
C ALA A 203 -10.64 6.46 -10.23
N GLY A 204 -10.48 6.25 -8.92
CA GLY A 204 -9.19 6.34 -8.24
C GLY A 204 -8.75 5.00 -7.64
N VAL A 205 -7.44 4.81 -7.59
CA VAL A 205 -6.81 3.61 -7.03
C VAL A 205 -5.85 3.94 -5.88
N ASN A 206 -6.08 5.05 -5.19
CA ASN A 206 -5.25 5.54 -4.11
C ASN A 206 -5.32 4.66 -2.85
N SER A 207 -4.43 4.94 -1.88
CA SER A 207 -4.24 4.12 -0.67
C SER A 207 -5.45 4.04 0.26
N ILE A 208 -6.41 4.97 0.14
CA ILE A 208 -7.66 4.96 0.94
C ILE A 208 -8.69 3.94 0.44
N ASN A 209 -8.49 3.31 -0.71
CA ASN A 209 -9.41 2.29 -1.22
C ASN A 209 -9.44 1.09 -0.26
N TRP A 210 -10.65 0.72 0.22
CA TRP A 210 -10.80 -0.40 1.16
C TRP A 210 -10.36 -1.74 0.59
N GLY A 211 -10.57 -1.99 -0.69
CA GLY A 211 -10.08 -3.20 -1.35
C GLY A 211 -8.55 -3.33 -1.26
N ARG A 212 -7.81 -2.20 -1.21
CA ARG A 212 -6.37 -2.22 -0.99
C ARG A 212 -6.02 -2.69 0.42
N VAL A 213 -6.71 -2.17 1.43
CA VAL A 213 -6.51 -2.61 2.82
C VAL A 213 -6.87 -4.08 2.97
N LEU A 214 -8.03 -4.50 2.45
CA LEU A 214 -8.53 -5.87 2.56
C LEU A 214 -7.55 -6.90 1.96
N ALA A 215 -7.02 -6.65 0.78
CA ALA A 215 -6.03 -7.54 0.17
C ALA A 215 -4.72 -7.64 0.97
N GLN A 216 -4.36 -6.59 1.69
CA GLN A 216 -3.19 -6.56 2.56
C GLN A 216 -3.38 -7.37 3.84
N VAL A 217 -4.60 -7.55 4.35
CA VAL A 217 -4.87 -8.41 5.51
C VAL A 217 -4.35 -9.82 5.30
N VAL A 218 -4.39 -10.32 4.07
CA VAL A 218 -4.07 -11.71 3.72
C VAL A 218 -2.64 -12.10 4.13
N TYR A 219 -1.65 -11.28 3.81
CA TYR A 219 -0.26 -11.63 4.11
C TYR A 219 0.08 -11.57 5.62
N TYR A 220 -0.69 -10.86 6.43
CA TYR A 220 -0.59 -10.98 7.88
C TYR A 220 -1.01 -12.37 8.35
N PHE A 221 -2.13 -12.89 7.83
CA PHE A 221 -2.56 -14.27 8.13
C PHE A 221 -1.55 -15.30 7.61
N SER A 222 -1.16 -15.23 6.35
CA SER A 222 -0.27 -16.23 5.75
C SER A 222 1.07 -16.31 6.47
N SER A 223 1.68 -15.16 6.82
CA SER A 223 2.95 -15.13 7.53
C SER A 223 2.83 -15.60 8.99
N ALA A 224 1.78 -15.18 9.71
CA ALA A 224 1.56 -15.60 11.07
C ALA A 224 1.28 -17.11 11.18
N VAL A 225 0.45 -17.67 10.29
CA VAL A 225 0.15 -19.11 10.25
C VAL A 225 1.42 -19.91 9.93
N SER A 226 2.29 -19.42 9.04
CA SER A 226 3.59 -20.05 8.75
C SER A 226 4.52 -20.11 9.97
N LEU A 227 4.32 -19.23 10.97
CA LEU A 227 5.07 -19.22 12.23
C LEU A 227 4.31 -19.84 13.41
N GLY A 228 3.17 -20.52 13.15
CA GLY A 228 2.45 -21.30 14.14
C GLY A 228 1.21 -20.64 14.76
N ALA A 229 0.71 -19.53 14.21
CA ALA A 229 -0.59 -19.00 14.62
C ALA A 229 -1.71 -20.03 14.33
N PRO A 230 -2.75 -20.12 15.16
CA PRO A 230 -3.08 -19.25 16.29
C PRO A 230 -2.40 -19.67 17.62
N HIS A 231 -1.63 -20.76 17.63
CA HIS A 231 -1.02 -21.31 18.87
C HIS A 231 0.21 -20.52 19.32
N ARG A 232 0.77 -19.68 18.45
CA ARG A 232 1.89 -18.80 18.70
C ARG A 232 1.53 -17.37 18.32
N LYS A 233 1.79 -16.42 19.21
CA LYS A 233 1.68 -15.00 18.90
C LYS A 233 2.81 -14.56 17.95
N VAL A 234 2.55 -13.50 17.21
CA VAL A 234 3.55 -12.82 16.37
C VAL A 234 3.45 -11.32 16.56
N SER A 235 4.50 -10.59 16.20
CA SER A 235 4.51 -9.13 16.15
C SER A 235 4.89 -8.68 14.74
N PHE A 236 4.47 -7.49 14.34
CA PHE A 236 4.80 -6.94 13.04
C PHE A 236 5.42 -5.55 13.15
N THR A 237 6.49 -5.31 12.37
CA THR A 237 7.02 -3.96 12.13
C THR A 237 6.77 -3.60 10.68
N VAL A 238 6.13 -2.46 10.48
CA VAL A 238 5.59 -2.04 9.18
C VAL A 238 6.18 -0.69 8.76
N PRO A 239 6.97 -0.63 7.69
CA PRO A 239 7.36 0.63 7.06
C PRO A 239 6.10 1.42 6.68
N THR A 240 5.89 2.56 7.33
CA THR A 240 4.59 3.23 7.31
C THR A 240 4.68 4.66 6.79
N GLY A 241 3.99 4.91 5.68
CA GLY A 241 3.63 6.25 5.21
C GLY A 241 2.13 6.47 5.38
N ASN A 242 1.33 6.01 4.41
CA ASN A 242 -0.12 6.24 4.36
C ASN A 242 -0.97 5.39 5.34
N PHE A 243 -0.36 4.67 6.25
CA PHE A 243 -1.02 3.87 7.30
C PHE A 243 -1.88 2.69 6.79
N GLY A 244 -1.98 2.48 5.48
CA GLY A 244 -2.86 1.45 4.92
C GLY A 244 -2.43 0.03 5.30
N ASP A 245 -1.14 -0.24 5.22
CA ASP A 245 -0.57 -1.54 5.49
C ASP A 245 -0.68 -1.93 6.97
N ILE A 246 -0.21 -1.08 7.88
CA ILE A 246 -0.33 -1.37 9.32
C ILE A 246 -1.79 -1.41 9.79
N PHE A 247 -2.69 -0.64 9.15
CA PHE A 247 -4.12 -0.73 9.40
C PHE A 247 -4.68 -2.09 8.96
N ALA A 248 -4.17 -2.70 7.91
CA ALA A 248 -4.50 -4.08 7.54
C ALA A 248 -4.07 -5.08 8.63
N GLY A 249 -2.90 -4.85 9.25
CA GLY A 249 -2.47 -5.62 10.44
C GLY A 249 -3.42 -5.44 11.63
N PHE A 250 -3.90 -4.22 11.88
CA PHE A 250 -4.92 -3.97 12.90
C PHE A 250 -6.22 -4.73 12.59
N ILE A 251 -6.68 -4.72 11.35
CA ILE A 251 -7.86 -5.51 10.93
C ILE A 251 -7.62 -7.01 11.11
N ALA A 252 -6.43 -7.53 10.74
CA ALA A 252 -6.08 -8.93 10.98
C ALA A 252 -6.20 -9.32 12.46
N ARG A 253 -5.72 -8.44 13.37
CA ARG A 253 -5.88 -8.64 14.83
C ARG A 253 -7.35 -8.61 15.26
N GLN A 254 -8.16 -7.68 14.72
CA GLN A 254 -9.61 -7.63 14.98
C GLN A 254 -10.33 -8.87 14.43
N MET A 255 -9.80 -9.51 13.41
CA MET A 255 -10.30 -10.78 12.87
C MET A 255 -9.85 -12.01 13.66
N GLY A 256 -9.10 -11.83 14.75
CA GLY A 256 -8.71 -12.92 15.67
C GLY A 256 -7.28 -13.43 15.48
N LEU A 257 -6.47 -12.85 14.56
CA LEU A 257 -5.06 -13.20 14.44
C LEU A 257 -4.32 -12.79 15.74
N PRO A 258 -3.54 -13.69 16.38
CA PRO A 258 -2.91 -13.41 17.68
C PRO A 258 -1.66 -12.52 17.51
N ILE A 259 -1.89 -11.28 17.15
CA ILE A 259 -0.84 -10.26 17.00
C ILE A 259 -0.60 -9.61 18.37
N GLU A 260 0.62 -9.75 18.89
CA GLU A 260 1.00 -9.12 20.16
C GLU A 260 1.28 -7.63 19.98
N ARG A 261 2.03 -7.26 18.93
CA ARG A 261 2.45 -5.88 18.72
C ARG A 261 2.41 -5.51 17.24
N LEU A 262 1.89 -4.31 16.95
CA LEU A 262 1.97 -3.64 15.65
C LEU A 262 2.86 -2.42 15.82
N VAL A 263 3.99 -2.38 15.10
CA VAL A 263 4.98 -1.32 15.22
C VAL A 263 4.99 -0.46 13.96
N ILE A 264 4.65 0.80 14.09
CA ILE A 264 4.77 1.83 13.06
C ILE A 264 6.25 2.18 12.90
N ALA A 265 6.83 1.94 11.74
CA ALA A 265 8.19 2.35 11.43
C ALA A 265 8.17 3.51 10.44
N THR A 266 8.73 4.66 10.82
CA THR A 266 8.80 5.87 9.99
C THR A 266 10.24 6.24 9.67
N ASN A 267 10.44 6.96 8.55
CA ASN A 267 11.70 7.63 8.27
C ASN A 267 11.74 9.03 8.95
N LEU A 268 12.52 9.95 8.40
CA LEU A 268 12.61 11.34 8.90
C LEU A 268 11.26 12.09 8.87
N ASN A 269 10.34 11.67 8.02
CA ASN A 269 8.97 12.21 7.93
C ASN A 269 8.07 11.48 8.96
N ASP A 270 8.30 11.74 10.21
CA ASP A 270 7.89 10.94 11.37
C ASP A 270 6.57 11.40 12.01
N ILE A 271 5.68 12.04 11.27
CA ILE A 271 4.42 12.60 11.82
C ILE A 271 3.62 11.58 12.65
N LEU A 272 3.57 10.31 12.25
CA LEU A 272 2.86 9.27 12.99
C LEU A 272 3.55 8.94 14.31
N HIS A 273 4.88 8.82 14.32
CA HIS A 273 5.66 8.59 15.54
C HIS A 273 5.50 9.76 16.51
N ARG A 274 5.70 11.01 16.05
CA ARG A 274 5.49 12.21 16.87
C ARG A 274 4.06 12.31 17.41
N THR A 275 3.06 11.91 16.63
CA THR A 275 1.66 11.89 17.11
C THR A 275 1.49 10.93 18.28
N LEU A 276 2.06 9.72 18.21
CA LEU A 276 2.01 8.79 19.33
C LEU A 276 2.80 9.29 20.55
N GLU A 277 3.94 9.94 20.33
CA GLU A 277 4.78 10.50 21.42
C GLU A 277 4.11 11.68 22.12
N THR A 278 3.55 12.61 21.35
CA THR A 278 3.12 13.92 21.89
C THR A 278 1.60 14.08 22.03
N GLY A 279 0.81 13.26 21.36
CA GLY A 279 -0.64 13.45 21.20
C GLY A 279 -1.00 14.57 20.22
N ILE A 280 -0.04 15.13 19.48
CA ILE A 280 -0.27 16.24 18.54
C ILE A 280 0.06 15.80 17.12
N GLN A 281 -0.92 15.81 16.24
CA GLN A 281 -0.75 15.62 14.80
C GLN A 281 -0.42 16.98 14.17
N LYS A 282 0.84 17.20 13.78
CA LYS A 282 1.30 18.48 13.23
C LYS A 282 2.16 18.27 11.99
N LYS A 283 1.80 18.94 10.89
CA LYS A 283 2.61 18.98 9.66
C LYS A 283 3.85 19.86 9.87
N GLU A 284 5.02 19.39 9.45
CA GLU A 284 6.31 20.10 9.57
C GLU A 284 7.05 20.25 8.23
N GLY A 285 6.34 19.96 7.11
CA GLY A 285 6.96 19.90 5.80
C GLY A 285 7.51 18.50 5.49
N VAL A 286 7.74 18.23 4.22
CA VAL A 286 8.32 16.96 3.75
C VAL A 286 9.82 17.15 3.54
N THR A 287 10.62 16.26 4.14
CA THR A 287 12.05 16.17 3.87
C THR A 287 12.30 15.01 2.90
N PRO A 288 12.79 15.25 1.68
CA PRO A 288 13.11 14.19 0.75
C PRO A 288 14.11 13.19 1.32
N SER A 289 13.87 11.90 1.15
CA SER A 289 14.70 10.82 1.69
C SER A 289 14.99 9.71 0.66
N ILE A 290 15.85 8.77 1.03
CA ILE A 290 16.10 7.56 0.23
C ILE A 290 14.95 6.53 0.28
N SER A 291 13.92 6.78 1.12
CA SER A 291 12.69 5.97 1.22
C SER A 291 11.44 6.78 0.83
N PRO A 292 11.34 7.26 -0.42
CA PRO A 292 10.39 8.31 -0.83
C PRO A 292 8.91 7.94 -0.68
N SER A 293 8.56 6.65 -0.63
CA SER A 293 7.16 6.24 -0.40
C SER A 293 6.67 6.53 1.03
N MET A 294 7.58 6.91 1.94
CA MET A 294 7.30 7.29 3.33
C MET A 294 7.42 8.81 3.54
N ASP A 295 7.80 9.60 2.52
CA ASP A 295 7.97 11.05 2.58
C ASP A 295 6.60 11.73 2.51
N ILE A 296 5.88 11.70 3.61
CA ILE A 296 4.52 12.25 3.73
C ILE A 296 4.32 12.99 5.05
N GLN A 297 3.40 13.96 5.05
CA GLN A 297 2.95 14.68 6.25
C GLN A 297 1.42 14.55 6.47
N VAL A 298 0.71 13.86 5.56
CA VAL A 298 -0.70 13.49 5.73
C VAL A 298 -0.86 12.01 5.45
N SER A 299 -1.04 11.24 6.52
CA SER A 299 -1.22 9.80 6.44
C SER A 299 -2.68 9.45 6.21
N SER A 300 -3.03 9.11 4.96
CA SER A 300 -4.41 9.04 4.46
C SER A 300 -5.31 8.01 5.16
N ASN A 301 -4.76 6.94 5.73
CA ASN A 301 -5.57 5.94 6.46
C ASN A 301 -5.48 6.09 7.98
N PHE A 302 -4.70 7.04 8.50
CA PHE A 302 -4.63 7.27 9.95
C PHE A 302 -5.97 7.74 10.52
N GLU A 303 -6.79 8.46 9.74
CA GLU A 303 -8.16 8.81 10.10
C GLU A 303 -9.03 7.58 10.44
N ARG A 304 -8.71 6.41 9.91
CA ARG A 304 -9.38 5.15 10.23
C ARG A 304 -9.06 4.70 11.65
N ALA A 305 -7.79 4.79 12.06
CA ALA A 305 -7.39 4.49 13.43
C ALA A 305 -7.99 5.49 14.42
N LEU A 306 -7.99 6.79 14.07
CA LEU A 306 -8.67 7.83 14.85
C LEU A 306 -10.15 7.54 15.02
N PHE A 307 -10.83 7.09 13.96
CA PHE A 307 -12.25 6.72 14.05
C PHE A 307 -12.50 5.63 15.10
N TYR A 308 -11.65 4.60 15.18
CA TYR A 308 -11.72 3.59 16.24
C TYR A 308 -11.37 4.19 17.62
N ALA A 309 -10.32 4.99 17.70
CA ALA A 309 -9.87 5.63 18.93
C ALA A 309 -10.92 6.55 19.57
N TYR A 310 -11.75 7.19 18.73
CA TYR A 310 -12.90 7.99 19.15
C TYR A 310 -14.21 7.20 19.24
N GLY A 311 -14.16 5.89 19.39
CA GLY A 311 -15.39 5.07 19.56
C GLY A 311 -16.32 5.13 18.33
N ARG A 312 -15.77 5.34 17.16
CA ARG A 312 -16.48 5.49 15.86
C ARG A 312 -17.24 6.82 15.70
N ASP A 313 -16.81 7.86 16.39
CA ASP A 313 -17.34 9.23 16.19
C ASP A 313 -16.70 9.88 14.96
N GLY A 314 -17.43 9.79 13.83
CA GLY A 314 -17.01 10.38 12.56
C GLY A 314 -17.03 11.92 12.56
N ALA A 315 -17.86 12.55 13.39
CA ALA A 315 -17.94 14.00 13.46
C ALA A 315 -16.66 14.59 14.08
N THR A 316 -16.16 14.00 15.17
CA THR A 316 -14.88 14.38 15.79
C THR A 316 -13.73 14.19 14.81
N VAL A 317 -13.65 13.05 14.11
CA VAL A 317 -12.59 12.80 13.12
C VAL A 317 -12.65 13.82 11.98
N ALA A 318 -13.84 14.12 11.45
CA ALA A 318 -14.01 15.12 10.38
C ALA A 318 -13.54 16.52 10.82
N ALA A 319 -13.85 16.93 12.05
CA ALA A 319 -13.40 18.19 12.62
C ALA A 319 -11.86 18.25 12.73
N GLN A 320 -11.23 17.17 13.19
CA GLN A 320 -9.76 17.07 13.27
C GLN A 320 -9.08 17.12 11.90
N MET A 321 -9.66 16.45 10.89
CA MET A 321 -9.13 16.51 9.51
C MET A 321 -9.29 17.91 8.92
N ALA A 322 -10.38 18.62 9.23
CA ALA A 322 -10.56 20.01 8.86
C ALA A 322 -9.51 20.92 9.54
N ASP A 323 -9.22 20.72 10.83
CA ASP A 323 -8.18 21.44 11.56
C ASP A 323 -6.78 21.16 11.00
N LEU A 324 -6.47 19.90 10.67
CA LEU A 324 -5.19 19.56 10.02
C LEU A 324 -5.03 20.27 8.67
N SER A 325 -6.13 20.39 7.91
CA SER A 325 -6.11 21.10 6.63
C SER A 325 -5.95 22.61 6.82
N ALA A 326 -6.72 23.23 7.72
CA ALA A 326 -6.79 24.68 7.87
C ALA A 326 -5.65 25.24 8.73
N LYS A 327 -5.27 24.55 9.82
CA LYS A 327 -4.31 25.00 10.84
C LYS A 327 -2.97 24.26 10.76
N GLY A 328 -2.88 23.17 9.99
CA GLY A 328 -1.69 22.32 9.91
C GLY A 328 -1.51 21.37 11.12
N ALA A 329 -2.40 21.42 12.12
CA ALA A 329 -2.29 20.58 13.32
C ALA A 329 -3.63 20.37 14.00
N PHE A 330 -3.73 19.29 14.80
CA PHE A 330 -4.76 19.09 15.82
C PHE A 330 -4.21 18.29 17.00
N THR A 331 -4.89 18.33 18.14
CA THR A 331 -4.55 17.55 19.33
C THR A 331 -5.50 16.37 19.44
N VAL A 332 -4.95 15.17 19.61
CA VAL A 332 -5.71 13.94 19.91
C VAL A 332 -6.10 13.97 21.38
N SER A 333 -7.36 13.65 21.72
CA SER A 333 -7.78 13.59 23.12
C SER A 333 -7.03 12.51 23.90
N GLN A 334 -6.93 12.68 25.24
CA GLN A 334 -6.17 11.73 26.07
C GLN A 334 -6.68 10.29 25.90
N GLY A 335 -7.98 10.06 25.95
CA GLY A 335 -8.53 8.70 25.78
C GLY A 335 -8.23 8.09 24.40
N ALA A 336 -8.25 8.91 23.35
CA ALA A 336 -7.93 8.44 22.00
C ALA A 336 -6.43 8.15 21.83
N ILE A 337 -5.53 8.98 22.41
CA ILE A 337 -4.09 8.70 22.33
C ILE A 337 -3.70 7.49 23.16
N ASP A 338 -4.34 7.26 24.31
CA ASP A 338 -4.12 6.07 25.13
C ASP A 338 -4.56 4.81 24.37
N TRP A 339 -5.69 4.88 23.66
CA TRP A 339 -6.13 3.80 22.78
C TRP A 339 -5.13 3.54 21.66
N LEU A 340 -4.66 4.59 20.96
CA LEU A 340 -3.68 4.45 19.89
C LEU A 340 -2.37 3.81 20.38
N ARG A 341 -1.88 4.20 21.56
CA ARG A 341 -0.67 3.63 22.19
C ARG A 341 -0.86 2.19 22.66
N ALA A 342 -2.07 1.81 23.02
CA ALA A 342 -2.39 0.40 23.36
C ALA A 342 -2.40 -0.49 22.10
N GLU A 343 -2.85 0.07 20.96
CA GLU A 343 -2.95 -0.67 19.71
C GLU A 343 -1.63 -0.70 18.92
N PHE A 344 -0.84 0.39 18.97
CA PHE A 344 0.34 0.58 18.15
C PHE A 344 1.54 1.06 18.99
N ALA A 345 2.69 0.44 18.74
CA ALA A 345 3.98 1.02 19.07
C ALA A 345 4.53 1.79 17.86
N SER A 346 5.55 2.61 18.05
CA SER A 346 6.17 3.32 16.93
C SER A 346 7.66 3.58 17.15
N GLY A 347 8.38 3.77 16.06
CA GLY A 347 9.76 4.22 16.05
C GLY A 347 10.09 4.92 14.73
N ARG A 348 11.27 5.52 14.69
CA ARG A 348 11.81 6.16 13.48
C ARG A 348 13.25 5.74 13.23
N ALA A 349 13.68 5.83 11.99
CA ALA A 349 15.08 5.68 11.61
C ALA A 349 15.54 6.89 10.81
N SER A 350 16.74 7.38 11.10
CA SER A 350 17.42 8.39 10.29
C SER A 350 17.91 7.78 8.97
N GLU A 351 18.34 8.63 8.04
CA GLU A 351 18.92 8.16 6.77
C GLU A 351 20.23 7.40 6.99
N GLU A 352 21.05 7.87 7.93
CA GLU A 352 22.30 7.21 8.31
C GLU A 352 22.07 5.83 8.92
N GLU A 353 21.12 5.72 9.86
CA GLU A 353 20.72 4.44 10.43
C GLU A 353 20.14 3.49 9.37
N THR A 354 19.36 4.00 8.43
CA THR A 354 18.82 3.23 7.32
C THR A 354 19.92 2.64 6.45
N LEU A 355 20.90 3.45 6.05
CA LEU A 355 22.05 2.99 5.26
C LEU A 355 22.92 1.98 6.04
N ALA A 356 23.19 2.26 7.32
CA ALA A 356 23.94 1.36 8.20
C ALA A 356 23.21 0.01 8.36
N THR A 357 21.88 0.01 8.44
CA THR A 357 21.08 -1.22 8.55
C THR A 357 21.16 -2.07 7.27
N ILE A 358 21.14 -1.46 6.07
CA ILE A 358 21.33 -2.18 4.80
C ILE A 358 22.72 -2.87 4.79
N ALA A 359 23.78 -2.14 5.17
CA ALA A 359 25.13 -2.67 5.22
C ALA A 359 25.29 -3.81 6.24
N ALA A 360 24.75 -3.61 7.46
CA ALA A 360 24.81 -4.57 8.54
C ALA A 360 24.05 -5.86 8.21
N GLN A 361 22.82 -5.74 7.66
CA GLN A 361 22.03 -6.91 7.31
C GLN A 361 22.68 -7.74 6.20
N ARG A 362 23.24 -7.08 5.18
CA ARG A 362 24.03 -7.76 4.16
C ARG A 362 25.19 -8.55 4.76
N SER A 363 25.92 -7.95 5.70
CA SER A 363 27.06 -8.61 6.34
C SER A 363 26.65 -9.78 7.22
N ALA A 364 25.51 -9.67 7.91
CA ALA A 364 25.05 -10.66 8.88
C ALA A 364 24.37 -11.88 8.23
N SER A 365 23.55 -11.68 7.20
CA SER A 365 22.74 -12.74 6.58
C SER A 365 22.91 -12.85 5.06
N GLY A 366 23.59 -11.91 4.42
CA GLY A 366 23.64 -11.81 2.96
C GLY A 366 22.40 -11.13 2.35
N GLU A 367 21.37 -10.84 3.16
CA GLU A 367 20.13 -10.24 2.68
C GLU A 367 20.32 -8.76 2.33
N ILE A 368 19.83 -8.35 1.16
CA ILE A 368 19.91 -6.97 0.69
C ILE A 368 18.54 -6.31 0.83
N LEU A 369 18.45 -5.30 1.69
CA LEU A 369 17.22 -4.58 1.95
C LEU A 369 17.06 -3.37 1.02
N CYS A 370 15.81 -3.04 0.62
CA CYS A 370 15.52 -1.72 0.11
C CYS A 370 15.48 -0.70 1.27
N PRO A 371 15.62 0.62 1.02
CA PRO A 371 15.62 1.61 2.09
C PRO A 371 14.37 1.59 2.97
N HIS A 372 13.19 1.37 2.39
CA HIS A 372 11.94 1.28 3.16
C HIS A 372 11.95 0.09 4.12
N SER A 373 12.35 -1.09 3.64
CA SER A 373 12.46 -2.30 4.46
C SER A 373 13.50 -2.12 5.56
N ALA A 374 14.61 -1.43 5.28
CA ALA A 374 15.67 -1.15 6.25
C ALA A 374 15.18 -0.25 7.40
N VAL A 375 14.32 0.75 7.13
CA VAL A 375 13.64 1.52 8.18
C VAL A 375 12.85 0.58 9.11
N GLY A 376 12.10 -0.37 8.53
CA GLY A 376 11.35 -1.36 9.30
C GLY A 376 12.26 -2.25 10.16
N VAL A 377 13.35 -2.77 9.58
CA VAL A 377 14.32 -3.62 10.30
C VAL A 377 14.97 -2.83 11.44
N LYS A 378 15.40 -1.59 11.19
CA LYS A 378 16.01 -0.73 12.21
C LYS A 378 15.08 -0.48 13.40
N VAL A 379 13.84 -0.13 13.11
CA VAL A 379 12.85 0.11 14.16
C VAL A 379 12.52 -1.18 14.92
N ALA A 380 12.45 -2.33 14.23
CA ALA A 380 12.19 -3.63 14.85
C ALA A 380 13.21 -3.99 15.94
N GLU A 381 14.49 -3.58 15.79
CA GLU A 381 15.55 -3.86 16.78
C GLU A 381 15.17 -3.44 18.21
N GLY A 382 14.42 -2.34 18.36
CA GLY A 382 13.95 -1.85 19.67
C GLY A 382 12.76 -2.64 20.25
N PHE A 383 12.20 -3.61 19.51
CA PHE A 383 10.99 -4.34 19.87
C PHE A 383 11.15 -5.87 19.80
N LEU A 384 12.37 -6.36 19.55
CA LEU A 384 12.65 -7.80 19.53
C LEU A 384 12.41 -8.42 20.92
N SER A 385 11.82 -9.61 20.93
CA SER A 385 11.50 -10.36 22.16
C SER A 385 11.46 -11.86 21.84
N ASP A 386 10.95 -12.67 22.79
CA ASP A 386 10.67 -14.09 22.56
C ASP A 386 9.52 -14.35 21.58
N VAL A 387 8.72 -13.33 21.29
CA VAL A 387 7.68 -13.38 20.26
C VAL A 387 8.28 -13.05 18.90
N PRO A 388 8.05 -13.88 17.87
CA PRO A 388 8.54 -13.59 16.52
C PRO A 388 8.13 -12.22 16.03
N MET A 389 9.10 -11.43 15.60
CA MET A 389 8.91 -10.16 14.93
C MET A 389 8.99 -10.37 13.42
N ILE A 390 7.96 -9.97 12.71
CA ILE A 390 7.88 -10.00 11.24
C ILE A 390 8.00 -8.57 10.75
N THR A 391 9.10 -8.24 10.08
CA THR A 391 9.27 -6.94 9.40
C THR A 391 8.82 -7.06 7.95
N LEU A 392 7.99 -6.15 7.49
CA LEU A 392 7.48 -6.15 6.11
C LEU A 392 8.53 -5.56 5.17
N ALA A 393 8.95 -6.35 4.17
CA ALA A 393 9.80 -5.90 3.07
C ALA A 393 8.94 -5.43 1.90
N THR A 394 8.73 -4.13 1.83
CA THR A 394 7.71 -3.50 1.00
C THR A 394 8.09 -3.30 -0.46
N ALA A 395 9.39 -3.37 -0.81
CA ALA A 395 9.87 -3.26 -2.17
C ALA A 395 11.17 -4.05 -2.37
N HIS A 396 11.38 -4.52 -3.61
CA HIS A 396 12.63 -5.15 -4.02
C HIS A 396 13.77 -4.11 -4.04
N PRO A 397 14.98 -4.44 -3.57
CA PRO A 397 16.10 -3.50 -3.52
C PRO A 397 16.47 -2.89 -4.89
N ALA A 398 16.25 -3.60 -5.99
CA ALA A 398 16.51 -3.11 -7.34
C ALA A 398 15.65 -1.90 -7.76
N LYS A 399 14.59 -1.56 -7.01
CA LYS A 399 13.81 -0.32 -7.26
C LYS A 399 14.50 0.95 -6.80
N PHE A 400 15.49 0.82 -5.89
CA PHE A 400 16.24 1.93 -5.30
C PHE A 400 17.76 1.66 -5.38
N PRO A 401 18.28 1.40 -6.62
CA PRO A 401 19.62 0.83 -6.79
C PRO A 401 20.72 1.73 -6.24
N ASP A 402 20.61 3.06 -6.39
CA ASP A 402 21.65 4.00 -5.99
C ASP A 402 21.83 4.05 -4.45
N ALA A 403 20.71 4.06 -3.70
CA ALA A 403 20.75 4.03 -2.24
C ALA A 403 21.29 2.69 -1.71
N VAL A 404 20.85 1.59 -2.33
CA VAL A 404 21.32 0.24 -1.95
C VAL A 404 22.79 0.06 -2.26
N GLU A 405 23.26 0.48 -3.44
CA GLU A 405 24.67 0.42 -3.83
C GLU A 405 25.55 1.27 -2.90
N ARG A 406 25.09 2.50 -2.57
CA ARG A 406 25.79 3.38 -1.60
C ARG A 406 25.97 2.72 -0.24
N ALA A 407 24.98 1.98 0.23
CA ALA A 407 25.00 1.33 1.54
C ALA A 407 25.74 -0.02 1.53
N SER A 408 25.49 -0.83 0.51
CA SER A 408 25.93 -2.23 0.48
C SER A 408 27.17 -2.47 -0.41
N GLY A 409 27.52 -1.53 -1.29
CA GLY A 409 28.52 -1.72 -2.34
C GLY A 409 28.09 -2.68 -3.46
N ILE A 410 26.79 -3.06 -3.50
CA ILE A 410 26.21 -3.89 -4.55
C ILE A 410 25.06 -3.13 -5.20
N ARG A 411 25.12 -3.00 -6.54
CA ARG A 411 23.96 -2.57 -7.32
C ARG A 411 23.06 -3.78 -7.55
N PRO A 412 21.88 -3.84 -6.91
CA PRO A 412 21.04 -5.02 -6.99
C PRO A 412 20.49 -5.21 -8.41
N PRO A 413 20.61 -6.43 -9.00
CA PRO A 413 20.11 -6.69 -10.33
C PRO A 413 18.57 -6.73 -10.34
N LEU A 414 17.99 -6.39 -11.49
CA LEU A 414 16.58 -6.65 -11.74
C LEU A 414 16.33 -8.17 -11.77
N PRO A 415 15.18 -8.66 -11.29
CA PRO A 415 14.79 -10.05 -11.48
C PRO A 415 14.75 -10.44 -12.97
N PRO A 416 15.01 -11.72 -13.32
CA PRO A 416 15.11 -12.18 -14.71
C PRO A 416 13.89 -11.79 -15.57
N ARG A 417 12.68 -11.77 -14.99
CA ARG A 417 11.45 -11.36 -15.69
C ARG A 417 11.40 -9.89 -16.11
N MET A 418 12.33 -9.07 -15.61
CA MET A 418 12.44 -7.64 -15.90
C MET A 418 13.83 -7.25 -16.43
N ALA A 419 14.66 -8.22 -16.81
CA ALA A 419 16.05 -7.97 -17.23
C ALA A 419 16.12 -7.01 -18.43
N ASP A 420 15.12 -7.01 -19.29
CA ASP A 420 15.00 -6.17 -20.48
C ASP A 420 14.37 -4.77 -20.23
N LEU A 421 14.04 -4.43 -18.97
CA LEU A 421 13.33 -3.17 -18.65
C LEU A 421 14.07 -1.93 -19.17
N TYR A 422 15.40 -1.95 -19.15
CA TYR A 422 16.21 -0.82 -19.61
C TYR A 422 16.27 -0.70 -21.14
N ASP A 423 15.97 -1.77 -21.86
CA ASP A 423 15.99 -1.83 -23.34
C ASP A 423 14.61 -1.50 -23.95
N ARG A 424 13.55 -1.54 -23.14
CA ARG A 424 12.19 -1.27 -23.61
C ARG A 424 12.01 0.21 -23.96
N PRO A 425 11.36 0.55 -25.11
CA PRO A 425 11.09 1.93 -25.49
C PRO A 425 10.11 2.59 -24.50
N GLU A 426 10.41 3.82 -24.11
CA GLU A 426 9.55 4.59 -23.21
C GLU A 426 8.48 5.38 -23.98
N ARG A 427 7.27 5.39 -23.44
CA ARG A 427 6.11 6.17 -23.91
C ARG A 427 5.66 7.09 -22.78
N VAL A 428 6.04 8.36 -22.86
CA VAL A 428 5.73 9.35 -21.84
C VAL A 428 5.30 10.65 -22.50
N THR A 429 4.33 11.33 -21.90
CA THR A 429 3.94 12.68 -22.30
C THR A 429 4.30 13.64 -21.17
N ARG A 430 5.16 14.62 -21.48
CA ARG A 430 5.43 15.72 -20.57
C ARG A 430 4.30 16.74 -20.64
N VAL A 431 3.81 17.19 -19.49
CA VAL A 431 2.67 18.10 -19.37
C VAL A 431 2.97 19.19 -18.35
N ALA A 432 2.49 20.40 -18.63
CA ALA A 432 2.53 21.49 -17.65
C ALA A 432 1.63 21.14 -16.43
N ASN A 433 1.93 21.74 -15.28
CA ASN A 433 1.05 21.68 -14.12
C ASN A 433 -0.16 22.62 -14.33
N ASP A 434 -1.06 22.22 -15.22
CA ASP A 434 -2.26 22.95 -15.60
C ASP A 434 -3.45 21.99 -15.66
N LEU A 435 -4.46 22.21 -14.82
CA LEU A 435 -5.62 21.34 -14.69
C LEU A 435 -6.42 21.23 -15.99
N ALA A 436 -6.64 22.34 -16.69
CA ALA A 436 -7.44 22.36 -17.91
C ALA A 436 -6.75 21.61 -19.06
N ALA A 437 -5.43 21.76 -19.17
CA ALA A 437 -4.61 21.02 -20.12
C ALA A 437 -4.64 19.50 -19.83
N LEU A 438 -4.51 19.11 -18.56
CA LEU A 438 -4.60 17.70 -18.12
C LEU A 438 -5.97 17.11 -18.42
N GLN A 439 -7.07 17.81 -18.09
CA GLN A 439 -8.43 17.35 -18.37
C GLN A 439 -8.69 17.22 -19.89
N THR A 440 -8.20 18.16 -20.69
CA THR A 440 -8.31 18.12 -22.16
C THR A 440 -7.60 16.90 -22.71
N LEU A 441 -6.35 16.66 -22.29
CA LEU A 441 -5.56 15.52 -22.73
C LEU A 441 -6.22 14.18 -22.36
N ILE A 442 -6.82 14.08 -21.17
CA ILE A 442 -7.56 12.88 -20.75
C ILE A 442 -8.78 12.66 -21.67
N ARG A 443 -9.56 13.72 -21.97
CA ARG A 443 -10.71 13.63 -22.89
C ARG A 443 -10.32 13.16 -24.28
N GLU A 444 -9.20 13.65 -24.79
CA GLU A 444 -8.72 13.34 -26.14
C GLU A 444 -8.20 11.91 -26.28
N ARG A 445 -7.55 11.40 -25.23
CA ARG A 445 -6.84 10.11 -25.30
C ARG A 445 -7.60 8.94 -24.72
N ARG A 446 -8.65 9.18 -23.94
CA ARG A 446 -9.48 8.08 -23.46
C ARG A 446 -10.19 7.39 -24.62
N SER A 447 -10.29 6.09 -24.57
CA SER A 447 -11.09 5.30 -25.52
C SER A 447 -12.57 5.69 -25.43
N ARG A 448 -13.26 5.77 -26.56
CA ARG A 448 -14.69 6.12 -26.64
C ARG A 448 -15.59 4.91 -26.52
#